data_b335f3713928366afd972e87b08a745d
#
_entry.id   b335f3713928366afd972e87b08a745d
#
_cell.length_a   1.000
_cell.length_b   1.000
_cell.length_c   1.000
_cell.angle_alpha   90.00
_cell.angle_beta   90.00
_cell.angle_gamma   90.00
#
_symmetry.space_group_name_H-M   'P 1'
#
loop_
_entity.id
_entity.type
_entity.pdbx_description
1 polymer ?
#
loop_
_entity_poly.entity_id
_entity_poly.type
_entity_poly.pdbx_seq_one_letter_code
_entity_poly.pdbx_strand_id
1 'polypeptide(L)'
;EQMAFMDRKNNIKFSTLESKKEVAAGANVVHAYGKNSVYEIKATIDVVDCNKNGKRIDIMVRRLSDNKVFDYSGCGMYRGDTDIHNVWSLYELNGERISPEKFPREFPHFEFDLAQLKMSGFAGCNQVNGNIRFDYNSLIIEPLISTRMYCSETSEIENEILKILRSSPIYKIKDLYLYLEIPGSSLILRKVE
;
A
#
# COMPACT_ATOMS: atom_id res chain seq x y z
N GLU A 1 4.14 6.82 10.64
CA GLU A 1 2.80 6.96 10.02
C GLU A 1 1.94 7.94 10.81
N GLN A 2 1.09 8.68 10.12
CA GLN A 2 0.13 9.58 10.76
C GLN A 2 -1.18 8.85 11.02
N MET A 3 -1.82 9.17 12.12
CA MET A 3 -3.17 8.72 12.43
C MET A 3 -4.09 9.93 12.51
N ALA A 4 -5.21 9.89 11.82
CA ALA A 4 -6.25 10.91 11.90
C ALA A 4 -7.61 10.27 12.20
N PHE A 5 -8.38 10.94 13.04
CA PHE A 5 -9.73 10.50 13.40
C PHE A 5 -10.63 11.71 13.59
N MET A 6 -11.88 11.62 13.18
CA MET A 6 -12.87 12.67 13.35
C MET A 6 -14.22 12.09 13.76
N ASP A 7 -14.75 12.56 14.86
CA ASP A 7 -16.15 12.37 15.25
C ASP A 7 -16.84 13.74 15.38
N ARG A 8 -17.72 14.03 14.42
CA ARG A 8 -18.47 15.31 14.40
C ARG A 8 -19.51 15.41 15.51
N LYS A 9 -20.09 14.28 15.95
CA LYS A 9 -21.13 14.25 16.97
C LYS A 9 -20.59 14.64 18.34
N ASN A 10 -19.40 14.14 18.69
CA ASN A 10 -18.74 14.42 19.96
C ASN A 10 -17.69 15.53 19.84
N ASN A 11 -17.61 16.22 18.70
CA ASN A 11 -16.64 17.27 18.40
C ASN A 11 -15.17 16.82 18.65
N ILE A 12 -14.86 15.56 18.30
CA ILE A 12 -13.51 15.03 18.43
C ILE A 12 -12.81 15.18 17.09
N LYS A 13 -11.68 15.90 17.10
CA LYS A 13 -10.75 15.96 15.97
C LYS A 13 -9.37 15.57 16.49
N PHE A 14 -8.83 14.50 15.97
CA PHE A 14 -7.54 13.99 16.34
C PHE A 14 -6.64 13.89 15.11
N SER A 15 -5.41 14.33 15.24
CA SER A 15 -4.32 13.96 14.34
C SER A 15 -3.02 13.88 15.14
N THR A 16 -2.14 12.99 14.75
CA THR A 16 -0.80 12.83 15.34
C THR A 16 0.23 12.72 14.25
N LEU A 17 1.42 13.24 14.53
CA LEU A 17 2.57 13.14 13.61
C LEU A 17 3.13 11.71 13.60
N GLU A 18 2.98 10.98 14.71
CA GLU A 18 3.49 9.61 14.83
C GLU A 18 2.41 8.68 15.36
N SER A 19 2.31 7.50 14.75
CA SER A 19 1.57 6.36 15.27
C SER A 19 2.47 5.15 15.36
N LYS A 20 2.28 4.33 16.40
CA LYS A 20 2.93 3.03 16.55
C LYS A 20 1.96 1.95 16.12
N LYS A 21 2.46 0.98 15.36
CA LYS A 21 1.72 -0.24 15.04
C LYS A 21 2.39 -1.43 15.70
N GLU A 22 1.60 -2.31 16.26
CA GLU A 22 2.04 -3.56 16.85
C GLU A 22 1.18 -4.69 16.29
N VAL A 23 1.84 -5.72 15.77
CA VAL A 23 1.19 -6.96 15.38
C VAL A 23 1.45 -7.95 16.49
N ALA A 24 0.41 -8.39 17.19
CA ALA A 24 0.57 -9.38 18.24
C ALA A 24 0.99 -10.73 17.61
N ALA A 25 2.09 -11.29 18.09
CA ALA A 25 2.58 -12.58 17.61
C ALA A 25 1.49 -13.67 17.78
N GLY A 26 1.11 -14.31 16.67
CA GLY A 26 0.08 -15.35 16.65
C GLY A 26 -1.37 -14.86 16.70
N ALA A 27 -1.60 -13.55 16.73
CA ALA A 27 -2.95 -12.98 16.70
C ALA A 27 -3.22 -12.34 15.33
N ASN A 28 -4.41 -12.60 14.80
CA ASN A 28 -4.91 -11.98 13.56
C ASN A 28 -5.40 -10.54 13.82
N VAL A 29 -4.64 -9.76 14.60
CA VAL A 29 -5.05 -8.43 15.04
C VAL A 29 -3.87 -7.46 14.93
N VAL A 30 -4.12 -6.29 14.36
CA VAL A 30 -3.19 -5.17 14.32
C VAL A 30 -3.65 -4.08 15.29
N HIS A 31 -2.79 -3.67 16.19
CA HIS A 31 -3.02 -2.53 17.07
C HIS A 31 -2.30 -1.30 16.52
N ALA A 32 -3.01 -0.19 16.44
CA ALA A 32 -2.43 1.11 16.13
C ALA A 32 -2.69 2.09 17.30
N TYR A 33 -1.66 2.79 17.70
CA TYR A 33 -1.70 3.73 18.82
C TYR A 33 -1.29 5.12 18.36
N GLY A 34 -2.01 6.12 18.81
CA GLY A 34 -1.64 7.52 18.61
C GLY A 34 -1.96 8.36 19.83
N LYS A 35 -1.16 9.40 20.06
CA LYS A 35 -1.36 10.32 21.18
C LYS A 35 -1.00 11.74 20.75
N ASN A 36 -1.80 12.70 21.19
CA ASN A 36 -1.45 14.12 21.15
C ASN A 36 -1.70 14.77 22.53
N SER A 37 -1.66 16.09 22.61
CA SER A 37 -1.87 16.81 23.88
C SER A 37 -3.29 16.70 24.47
N VAL A 38 -4.28 16.28 23.68
CA VAL A 38 -5.70 16.28 24.07
C VAL A 38 -6.26 14.86 24.17
N TYR A 39 -5.85 13.96 23.26
CA TYR A 39 -6.42 12.64 23.12
C TYR A 39 -5.36 11.56 23.02
N GLU A 40 -5.73 10.36 23.45
CA GLU A 40 -5.04 9.11 23.16
C GLU A 40 -6.01 8.20 22.42
N ILE A 41 -5.53 7.58 21.33
CA ILE A 41 -6.34 6.68 20.49
C ILE A 41 -5.67 5.31 20.43
N LYS A 42 -6.50 4.29 20.61
CA LYS A 42 -6.14 2.90 20.29
C LYS A 42 -7.12 2.40 19.24
N ALA A 43 -6.62 2.00 18.09
CA ALA A 43 -7.38 1.29 17.07
C ALA A 43 -6.97 -0.18 17.06
N THR A 44 -7.94 -1.07 17.11
CA THR A 44 -7.76 -2.52 16.96
C THR A 44 -8.37 -2.92 15.63
N ILE A 45 -7.56 -3.48 14.75
CA ILE A 45 -7.97 -3.89 13.40
C ILE A 45 -7.94 -5.43 13.38
N ASP A 46 -9.10 -6.04 13.25
CA ASP A 46 -9.23 -7.49 13.14
C ASP A 46 -8.96 -7.93 11.69
N VAL A 47 -8.36 -9.11 11.53
CA VAL A 47 -8.17 -9.71 10.20
C VAL A 47 -9.49 -10.25 9.64
N VAL A 48 -10.50 -10.43 10.49
CA VAL A 48 -11.82 -10.89 10.06
C VAL A 48 -12.50 -9.83 9.19
N ASP A 49 -12.93 -10.26 8.01
CA ASP A 49 -13.67 -9.40 7.09
C ASP A 49 -15.07 -9.09 7.64
N CYS A 50 -15.43 -7.82 7.66
CA CYS A 50 -16.75 -7.40 8.11
C CYS A 50 -17.68 -7.00 6.95
N ASN A 51 -17.14 -6.74 5.76
CA ASN A 51 -17.85 -6.46 4.50
C ASN A 51 -16.98 -6.91 3.33
N LYS A 52 -17.50 -6.81 2.10
CA LYS A 52 -16.86 -7.30 0.86
C LYS A 52 -15.35 -7.07 0.73
N ASN A 53 -14.74 -6.09 1.42
CA ASN A 53 -13.30 -5.87 1.46
C ASN A 53 -12.86 -5.09 2.72
N GLY A 54 -13.70 -5.02 3.74
CA GLY A 54 -13.41 -4.25 4.95
C GLY A 54 -13.01 -5.14 6.11
N LYS A 55 -12.12 -4.65 6.94
CA LYS A 55 -11.72 -5.25 8.21
C LYS A 55 -12.54 -4.64 9.35
N ARG A 56 -12.86 -5.44 10.37
CA ARG A 56 -13.46 -4.91 11.59
C ARG A 56 -12.46 -4.00 12.30
N ILE A 57 -12.92 -2.82 12.67
CA ILE A 57 -12.11 -1.84 13.40
C ILE A 57 -12.87 -1.42 14.66
N ASP A 58 -12.22 -1.59 15.80
CA ASP A 58 -12.66 -1.05 17.07
C ASP A 58 -11.70 0.08 17.48
N ILE A 59 -12.24 1.27 17.76
CA ILE A 59 -11.45 2.46 18.08
C ILE A 59 -11.87 2.95 19.46
N MET A 60 -10.91 3.03 20.37
CA MET A 60 -11.05 3.68 21.66
C MET A 60 -10.35 5.03 21.63
N VAL A 61 -11.07 6.09 21.95
CA VAL A 61 -10.52 7.45 22.08
C VAL A 61 -10.64 7.87 23.54
N ARG A 62 -9.53 8.17 24.19
CA ARG A 62 -9.51 8.70 25.56
C ARG A 62 -9.13 10.17 25.54
N ARG A 63 -9.98 11.01 26.12
CA ARG A 63 -9.66 12.42 26.35
C ARG A 63 -8.80 12.55 27.61
N LEU A 64 -7.67 13.24 27.50
CA LEU A 64 -6.67 13.29 28.58
C LEU A 64 -7.07 14.23 29.74
N SER A 65 -7.92 15.22 29.47
CA SER A 65 -8.33 16.23 30.52
C SER A 65 -9.22 15.65 31.61
N ASP A 66 -10.07 14.68 31.30
CA ASP A 66 -11.07 14.11 32.20
C ASP A 66 -11.15 12.58 32.16
N ASN A 67 -10.25 11.94 31.43
CA ASN A 67 -10.19 10.49 31.20
C ASN A 67 -11.45 9.89 30.55
N LYS A 68 -12.31 10.72 29.96
CA LYS A 68 -13.51 10.24 29.28
C LYS A 68 -13.15 9.38 28.07
N VAL A 69 -13.77 8.21 27.98
CA VAL A 69 -13.57 7.24 26.90
C VAL A 69 -14.75 7.27 25.95
N PHE A 70 -14.45 7.18 24.65
CA PHE A 70 -15.40 7.05 23.57
C PHE A 70 -15.02 5.81 22.77
N ASP A 71 -15.96 4.87 22.63
CA ASP A 71 -15.75 3.63 21.89
C ASP A 71 -16.53 3.65 20.58
N TYR A 72 -15.86 3.19 19.52
CA TYR A 72 -16.41 3.11 18.17
C TYR A 72 -16.12 1.75 17.60
N SER A 73 -17.07 1.17 16.89
CA SER A 73 -16.92 -0.07 16.12
C SER A 73 -17.43 0.14 14.71
N GLY A 74 -16.75 -0.45 13.76
CA GLY A 74 -17.15 -0.35 12.36
C GLY A 74 -16.30 -1.20 11.43
N CYS A 75 -16.50 -0.97 10.13
CA CYS A 75 -15.71 -1.56 9.08
C CYS A 75 -14.82 -0.48 8.45
N GLY A 76 -13.57 -0.81 8.21
CA GLY A 76 -12.63 0.05 7.51
C GLY A 76 -11.86 -0.70 6.45
N MET A 77 -11.26 0.04 5.53
CA MET A 77 -10.37 -0.51 4.51
C MET A 77 -8.99 0.15 4.63
N TYR A 78 -7.96 -0.61 4.36
CA TYR A 78 -6.63 -0.04 4.16
C TYR A 78 -6.64 0.81 2.89
N ARG A 79 -6.16 2.04 3.00
CA ARG A 79 -6.05 2.97 1.87
C ARG A 79 -4.66 2.99 1.24
N GLY A 80 -3.70 2.30 1.86
CA GLY A 80 -2.30 2.36 1.46
C GLY A 80 -1.62 3.67 1.88
N ASP A 81 -0.37 3.80 1.49
CA ASP A 81 0.40 5.03 1.65
C ASP A 81 0.04 6.00 0.51
N THR A 82 -0.24 7.26 0.84
CA THR A 82 -0.58 8.28 -0.17
C THR A 82 0.55 8.56 -1.15
N ASP A 83 1.79 8.35 -0.74
CA ASP A 83 2.96 8.57 -1.57
C ASP A 83 3.07 7.59 -2.75
N ILE A 84 2.32 6.47 -2.72
CA ILE A 84 2.26 5.56 -3.86
C ILE A 84 1.57 6.21 -5.10
N HIS A 85 0.69 7.21 -4.89
CA HIS A 85 0.00 7.93 -5.96
C HIS A 85 0.98 8.77 -6.79
N ASN A 86 1.68 8.12 -7.67
CA ASN A 86 2.73 8.70 -8.53
C ASN A 86 2.98 7.80 -9.75
N VAL A 87 3.83 8.30 -10.64
CA VAL A 87 4.46 7.51 -11.70
C VAL A 87 5.81 7.00 -11.20
N TRP A 88 6.03 5.71 -11.39
CA TRP A 88 7.20 4.99 -10.92
C TRP A 88 7.89 4.27 -12.09
N SER A 89 9.18 4.46 -12.26
CA SER A 89 9.99 3.81 -13.30
C SER A 89 10.82 2.68 -12.72
N LEU A 90 11.03 1.61 -13.47
CA LEU A 90 11.90 0.51 -13.08
C LEU A 90 13.29 1.03 -12.68
N TYR A 91 13.79 0.55 -11.57
CA TYR A 91 15.13 0.89 -11.09
C TYR A 91 15.98 -0.36 -10.90
N GLU A 92 15.45 -1.37 -10.21
CA GLU A 92 16.17 -2.59 -9.88
C GLU A 92 15.20 -3.79 -9.88
N LEU A 93 15.67 -4.94 -10.33
CA LEU A 93 14.94 -6.20 -10.31
C LEU A 93 15.85 -7.28 -9.73
N ASN A 94 15.41 -7.95 -8.66
CA ASN A 94 16.15 -9.03 -7.98
C ASN A 94 17.59 -8.65 -7.60
N GLY A 95 17.83 -7.40 -7.16
CA GLY A 95 19.14 -6.91 -6.75
C GLY A 95 20.01 -6.41 -7.91
N GLU A 96 19.55 -6.49 -9.16
CA GLU A 96 20.27 -6.00 -10.35
C GLU A 96 19.67 -4.70 -10.86
N ARG A 97 20.52 -3.67 -11.05
CA ARG A 97 20.13 -2.41 -11.71
C ARG A 97 19.84 -2.67 -13.19
N ILE A 98 18.66 -2.23 -13.62
CA ILE A 98 18.23 -2.43 -15.01
C ILE A 98 18.50 -1.17 -15.82
N SER A 99 19.28 -1.31 -16.91
CA SER A 99 19.59 -0.21 -17.83
C SER A 99 18.44 0.03 -18.81
N PRO A 100 18.05 1.28 -19.07
CA PRO A 100 17.08 1.64 -20.12
C PRO A 100 17.47 1.16 -21.52
N GLU A 101 18.76 0.99 -21.81
CA GLU A 101 19.28 0.53 -23.10
C GLU A 101 18.81 -0.86 -23.49
N LYS A 102 18.40 -1.69 -22.51
CA LYS A 102 17.82 -3.01 -22.76
C LYS A 102 16.42 -2.97 -23.40
N PHE A 103 15.79 -1.78 -23.44
CA PHE A 103 14.40 -1.62 -23.90
C PHE A 103 14.34 -0.78 -25.18
N PRO A 104 14.07 -1.41 -26.34
CA PRO A 104 14.10 -0.68 -27.63
C PRO A 104 12.92 0.25 -27.84
N ARG A 105 11.85 0.15 -27.05
CA ARG A 105 10.63 0.94 -27.19
C ARG A 105 10.49 1.95 -26.05
N GLU A 106 10.24 1.45 -24.87
CA GLU A 106 9.89 2.22 -23.70
C GLU A 106 10.41 1.52 -22.45
N PHE A 107 10.89 2.28 -21.49
CA PHE A 107 11.38 1.74 -20.22
C PHE A 107 10.19 1.41 -19.30
N PRO A 108 10.22 0.30 -18.54
CA PRO A 108 9.13 -0.08 -17.67
C PRO A 108 8.79 1.00 -16.66
N HIS A 109 7.50 1.33 -16.60
CA HIS A 109 6.97 2.30 -15.65
C HIS A 109 5.52 1.97 -15.27
N PHE A 110 5.09 2.45 -14.10
CA PHE A 110 3.76 2.18 -13.54
C PHE A 110 3.22 3.44 -12.89
N GLU A 111 1.99 3.76 -13.18
CA GLU A 111 1.21 4.81 -12.54
C GLU A 111 0.22 4.19 -11.55
N PHE A 112 0.23 4.65 -10.31
CA PHE A 112 -0.77 4.28 -9.31
C PHE A 112 -1.69 5.46 -9.04
N ASP A 113 -2.96 5.31 -9.35
CA ASP A 113 -4.02 6.28 -9.07
C ASP A 113 -4.85 5.84 -7.86
N LEU A 114 -4.60 6.45 -6.71
CA LEU A 114 -5.35 6.17 -5.49
C LEU A 114 -6.79 6.71 -5.52
N ALA A 115 -7.08 7.72 -6.32
CA ALA A 115 -8.43 8.27 -6.42
C ALA A 115 -9.36 7.29 -7.15
N GLN A 116 -8.84 6.62 -8.19
CA GLN A 116 -9.56 5.62 -8.95
C GLN A 116 -9.31 4.18 -8.45
N LEU A 117 -8.36 3.98 -7.54
CA LEU A 117 -7.87 2.67 -7.11
C LEU A 117 -7.42 1.82 -8.29
N LYS A 118 -6.62 2.39 -9.16
CA LYS A 118 -6.11 1.74 -10.38
C LYS A 118 -4.61 1.84 -10.49
N MET A 119 -4.04 0.86 -11.17
CA MET A 119 -2.68 0.88 -11.68
C MET A 119 -2.71 0.68 -13.18
N SER A 120 -1.89 1.43 -13.89
CA SER A 120 -1.61 1.26 -15.32
C SER A 120 -0.11 1.44 -15.57
N GLY A 121 0.38 0.93 -16.69
CA GLY A 121 1.79 1.10 -17.02
C GLY A 121 2.26 0.20 -18.15
N PHE A 122 3.57 0.18 -18.34
CA PHE A 122 4.29 -0.60 -19.32
C PHE A 122 5.31 -1.49 -18.61
N ALA A 123 5.27 -2.79 -18.86
CA ALA A 123 6.10 -3.75 -18.13
C ALA A 123 7.40 -4.15 -18.86
N GLY A 124 7.66 -3.55 -20.05
CA GLY A 124 8.85 -3.80 -20.85
C GLY A 124 8.57 -4.33 -22.27
N CYS A 125 7.41 -4.91 -22.48
CA CYS A 125 6.88 -5.31 -23.79
C CYS A 125 5.38 -4.99 -23.88
N ASN A 126 4.66 -5.22 -22.79
CA ASN A 126 3.22 -5.14 -22.76
C ASN A 126 2.72 -4.00 -21.86
N GLN A 127 1.62 -3.38 -22.28
CA GLN A 127 0.83 -2.50 -21.44
C GLN A 127 0.12 -3.33 -20.38
N VAL A 128 0.06 -2.81 -19.16
CA VAL A 128 -0.57 -3.46 -18.02
C VAL A 128 -1.53 -2.53 -17.32
N ASN A 129 -2.60 -3.08 -16.79
CA ASN A 129 -3.53 -2.35 -15.94
C ASN A 129 -4.21 -3.30 -14.93
N GLY A 130 -4.70 -2.74 -13.83
CA GLY A 130 -5.45 -3.48 -12.82
C GLY A 130 -6.07 -2.57 -11.79
N ASN A 131 -7.02 -3.11 -11.03
CA ASN A 131 -7.54 -2.42 -9.86
C ASN A 131 -6.60 -2.70 -8.68
N ILE A 132 -6.37 -1.69 -7.85
CA ILE A 132 -5.52 -1.81 -6.67
C ILE A 132 -6.35 -1.80 -5.40
N ARG A 133 -5.92 -2.59 -4.44
CA ARG A 133 -6.36 -2.51 -3.05
C ARG A 133 -5.18 -2.82 -2.14
N PHE A 134 -5.33 -2.46 -0.89
CA PHE A 134 -4.28 -2.67 0.11
C PHE A 134 -4.82 -3.57 1.21
N ASP A 135 -3.98 -4.49 1.67
CA ASP A 135 -4.24 -5.27 2.88
C ASP A 135 -3.00 -5.16 3.78
N TYR A 136 -3.10 -4.31 4.78
CA TYR A 136 -2.01 -3.90 5.67
C TYR A 136 -0.83 -3.32 4.87
N ASN A 137 0.23 -4.08 4.66
CA ASN A 137 1.41 -3.68 3.89
C ASN A 137 1.51 -4.37 2.51
N SER A 138 0.48 -5.11 2.12
CA SER A 138 0.42 -5.76 0.81
C SER A 138 -0.29 -4.89 -0.20
N LEU A 139 0.30 -4.77 -1.38
CA LEU A 139 -0.31 -4.17 -2.57
C LEU A 139 -0.93 -5.30 -3.41
N ILE A 140 -2.23 -5.26 -3.59
CA ILE A 140 -2.97 -6.28 -4.34
C ILE A 140 -3.48 -5.64 -5.62
N ILE A 141 -3.17 -6.25 -6.76
CA ILE A 141 -3.55 -5.77 -8.10
C ILE A 141 -4.39 -6.86 -8.78
N GLU A 142 -5.70 -6.69 -8.78
CA GLU A 142 -6.65 -7.70 -9.28
C GLU A 142 -7.84 -7.09 -10.04
N PRO A 143 -8.11 -7.61 -11.27
CA PRO A 143 -7.23 -8.44 -12.06
C PRO A 143 -6.06 -7.62 -12.65
N LEU A 144 -4.86 -8.18 -12.70
CA LEU A 144 -3.78 -7.62 -13.50
C LEU A 144 -3.89 -8.13 -14.93
N ILE A 145 -4.24 -7.23 -15.84
CA ILE A 145 -4.44 -7.50 -17.26
C ILE A 145 -3.21 -6.97 -18.03
N SER A 146 -2.76 -7.72 -19.02
CA SER A 146 -1.68 -7.28 -19.93
C SER A 146 -2.05 -7.55 -21.38
N THR A 147 -1.55 -6.74 -22.31
CA THR A 147 -1.52 -7.08 -23.74
C THR A 147 -0.66 -8.32 -23.96
N ARG A 148 -0.67 -8.88 -25.16
CA ARG A 148 0.05 -10.12 -25.47
C ARG A 148 0.95 -9.93 -26.70
N MET A 149 1.93 -9.05 -26.57
CA MET A 149 3.01 -8.94 -27.54
C MET A 149 4.18 -9.82 -27.10
N TYR A 150 4.97 -10.28 -28.05
CA TYR A 150 6.21 -10.99 -27.78
C TYR A 150 7.41 -10.11 -28.10
N CYS A 151 8.29 -9.95 -27.13
CA CYS A 151 9.54 -9.21 -27.24
C CYS A 151 10.69 -10.10 -26.73
N SER A 152 11.46 -10.69 -27.62
CA SER A 152 12.50 -11.66 -27.26
C SER A 152 13.52 -11.13 -26.26
N GLU A 153 13.86 -9.85 -26.33
CA GLU A 153 14.93 -9.24 -25.52
C GLU A 153 14.48 -8.86 -24.09
N THR A 154 13.18 -8.61 -23.90
CA THR A 154 12.66 -8.09 -22.62
C THR A 154 11.68 -9.03 -21.93
N SER A 155 11.34 -10.16 -22.54
CA SER A 155 10.32 -11.08 -22.04
C SER A 155 10.64 -11.65 -20.65
N GLU A 156 11.89 -11.94 -20.34
CA GLU A 156 12.29 -12.46 -19.04
C GLU A 156 12.11 -11.41 -17.93
N ILE A 157 12.51 -10.17 -18.21
CA ILE A 157 12.36 -9.04 -17.29
C ILE A 157 10.86 -8.78 -17.05
N GLU A 158 10.07 -8.71 -18.13
CA GLU A 158 8.63 -8.50 -18.03
C GLU A 158 7.94 -9.61 -17.23
N ASN A 159 8.25 -10.86 -17.50
CA ASN A 159 7.65 -12.00 -16.80
C ASN A 159 7.93 -11.94 -15.30
N GLU A 160 9.13 -11.57 -14.88
CA GLU A 160 9.48 -11.44 -13.47
C GLU A 160 8.77 -10.25 -12.81
N ILE A 161 8.68 -9.10 -13.50
CA ILE A 161 7.89 -7.95 -13.04
C ILE A 161 6.42 -8.36 -12.85
N LEU A 162 5.80 -9.00 -13.85
CA LEU A 162 4.41 -9.43 -13.79
C LEU A 162 4.17 -10.48 -12.71
N LYS A 163 5.12 -11.38 -12.46
CA LYS A 163 5.08 -12.35 -11.37
C LYS A 163 5.02 -11.64 -10.02
N ILE A 164 5.89 -10.66 -9.79
CA ILE A 164 5.90 -9.88 -8.54
C ILE A 164 4.57 -9.14 -8.36
N LEU A 165 4.11 -8.41 -9.38
CA LEU A 165 2.87 -7.64 -9.32
C LEU A 165 1.62 -8.50 -9.07
N ARG A 166 1.57 -9.73 -9.60
CA ARG A 166 0.45 -10.68 -9.39
C ARG A 166 0.47 -11.38 -8.04
N SER A 167 1.60 -11.38 -7.35
CA SER A 167 1.80 -12.12 -6.11
C SER A 167 1.45 -11.32 -4.85
N SER A 168 0.74 -10.21 -4.99
CA SER A 168 0.37 -9.34 -3.86
C SER A 168 1.59 -8.95 -3.00
N PRO A 169 2.60 -8.30 -3.58
CA PRO A 169 3.85 -8.01 -2.90
C PRO A 169 3.65 -7.16 -1.64
N ILE A 170 4.52 -7.39 -0.66
CA ILE A 170 4.71 -6.43 0.42
C ILE A 170 5.32 -5.17 -0.19
N TYR A 171 4.73 -4.02 0.09
CA TYR A 171 5.24 -2.75 -0.41
C TYR A 171 5.76 -1.86 0.72
N LYS A 172 6.75 -1.06 0.39
CA LYS A 172 7.30 -0.02 1.25
C LYS A 172 7.76 1.15 0.39
N ILE A 173 7.46 2.37 0.83
CA ILE A 173 8.00 3.59 0.20
C ILE A 173 9.05 4.17 1.14
N LYS A 174 10.21 4.50 0.59
CA LYS A 174 11.28 5.19 1.29
C LYS A 174 11.94 6.18 0.32
N ASP A 175 11.92 7.43 0.69
CA ASP A 175 12.44 8.53 -0.14
C ASP A 175 11.77 8.52 -1.54
N LEU A 176 12.56 8.36 -2.59
CA LEU A 176 12.09 8.31 -3.97
C LEU A 176 11.89 6.89 -4.51
N TYR A 177 11.84 5.87 -3.64
CA TYR A 177 11.79 4.48 -4.05
C TYR A 177 10.58 3.75 -3.49
N LEU A 178 9.91 2.99 -4.37
CA LEU A 178 8.88 2.01 -4.04
C LEU A 178 9.48 0.61 -4.15
N TYR A 179 9.52 -0.08 -3.02
CA TYR A 179 9.98 -1.46 -2.89
C TYR A 179 8.78 -2.38 -2.94
N LEU A 180 8.82 -3.39 -3.80
CA LEU A 180 7.81 -4.45 -3.93
C LEU A 180 8.52 -5.79 -3.76
N GLU A 181 8.16 -6.54 -2.73
CA GLU A 181 8.87 -7.76 -2.32
C GLU A 181 7.91 -8.95 -2.20
N ILE A 182 8.35 -10.09 -2.72
CA ILE A 182 7.75 -11.41 -2.51
C ILE A 182 8.85 -12.40 -2.10
N PRO A 183 8.53 -13.57 -1.55
CA PRO A 183 9.56 -14.57 -1.25
C PRO A 183 10.41 -14.90 -2.48
N GLY A 184 11.71 -14.57 -2.41
CA GLY A 184 12.69 -14.86 -3.46
C GLY A 184 12.75 -13.88 -4.63
N SER A 185 11.95 -12.80 -4.65
CA SER A 185 12.01 -11.80 -5.73
C SER A 185 11.70 -10.41 -5.22
N SER A 186 12.35 -9.40 -5.81
CA SER A 186 12.16 -7.99 -5.45
C SER A 186 12.13 -7.09 -6.69
N LEU A 187 11.29 -6.07 -6.64
CA LEU A 187 11.19 -5.02 -7.65
C LEU A 187 11.29 -3.67 -6.95
N ILE A 188 12.26 -2.87 -7.35
CA ILE A 188 12.42 -1.51 -6.87
C ILE A 188 12.10 -0.55 -8.01
N LEU A 189 11.18 0.35 -7.75
CA LEU A 189 10.79 1.40 -8.67
C LEU A 189 11.25 2.74 -8.11
N ARG A 190 11.63 3.66 -9.00
CA ARG A 190 11.99 5.03 -8.66
C ARG A 190 10.89 5.99 -9.10
N LYS A 191 10.54 6.92 -8.24
CA LYS A 191 9.59 7.99 -8.55
C LYS A 191 10.09 8.82 -9.73
N VAL A 192 9.20 9.08 -10.70
CA VAL A 192 9.44 9.98 -11.81
C VAL A 192 9.11 11.40 -11.34
N GLU A 193 10.05 12.32 -11.51
CA GLU A 193 9.90 13.75 -11.21
C GLU A 193 9.26 14.49 -12.38
#